data_f6dddd4791eb0503ce9d705f0e6e7085
#
_entry.id   f6dddd4791eb0503ce9d705f0e6e7085
#
_cell.length_a   1.000
_cell.length_b   1.000
_cell.length_c   1.000
_cell.angle_alpha   90.00
_cell.angle_beta   90.00
_cell.angle_gamma   90.00
#
_symmetry.space_group_name_H-M   'P 1'
#
loop_
_entity.id
_entity.type
_entity.pdbx_description
1 polymer ?
#
loop_
_entity_poly.entity_id
_entity_poly.type
_entity_poly.pdbx_seq_one_letter_code
_entity_poly.pdbx_strand_id
1 'polypeptide(L)'
;MNIFKRRHFKYDIIIWAVRWYCKYGISYRDLEEMLTERGVEVDHSTIYRLVQYYAPKILEKLKWYWKPKLGLSWRVDETYIKVKGKWVYLYRALDKAGNTIDFYLSRTRNSKAAKLFLSKALKSMPEYYHPRSINTDKNPTYGKAIGELKATGKCPKDLEHRQVKYLNNIIESDHGKLKRLIKPTLGFKSMKTAYATIKGFEIMRMFEFWKYGQGIKGEIRIITDNLLSHY
;
A
#
# COMPACT_ATOMS: atom_id res chain seq x y z
N MET A 1 -4.46 16.24 -16.28
CA MET A 1 -5.46 15.45 -17.05
C MET A 1 -6.48 14.85 -16.08
N ASN A 2 -7.76 15.16 -16.25
CA ASN A 2 -8.85 14.65 -15.39
C ASN A 2 -9.07 13.15 -15.66
N ILE A 3 -8.79 12.30 -14.62
CA ILE A 3 -8.91 10.85 -14.73
C ILE A 3 -10.36 10.35 -14.81
N PHE A 4 -11.35 11.22 -14.53
CA PHE A 4 -12.78 10.90 -14.54
C PHE A 4 -13.50 11.33 -15.80
N LYS A 5 -12.84 12.02 -16.73
CA LYS A 5 -13.45 12.52 -17.97
C LYS A 5 -14.07 11.37 -18.80
N ARG A 6 -15.28 11.58 -19.32
CA ARG A 6 -16.04 10.61 -20.14
C ARG A 6 -16.30 9.27 -19.46
N ARG A 7 -16.67 9.29 -18.16
CA ARG A 7 -17.05 8.08 -17.41
C ARG A 7 -18.56 8.00 -17.21
N HIS A 8 -19.08 6.77 -17.13
CA HIS A 8 -20.50 6.50 -16.91
C HIS A 8 -20.97 7.05 -15.54
N PHE A 9 -20.18 6.84 -14.49
CA PHE A 9 -20.46 7.33 -13.14
C PHE A 9 -19.78 8.67 -12.87
N LYS A 10 -20.44 9.53 -12.09
CA LYS A 10 -19.87 10.77 -11.56
C LYS A 10 -18.63 10.46 -10.71
N TYR A 11 -17.71 11.41 -10.62
CA TYR A 11 -16.44 11.23 -9.90
C TYR A 11 -16.62 10.93 -8.40
N ASP A 12 -17.64 11.49 -7.75
CA ASP A 12 -17.98 11.26 -6.36
C ASP A 12 -18.33 9.79 -6.08
N ILE A 13 -19.18 9.19 -6.92
CA ILE A 13 -19.55 7.77 -6.85
C ILE A 13 -18.30 6.89 -7.01
N ILE A 14 -17.43 7.20 -7.98
CA ILE A 14 -16.20 6.47 -8.21
C ILE A 14 -15.29 6.56 -6.98
N ILE A 15 -15.12 7.76 -6.41
CA ILE A 15 -14.29 7.96 -5.22
C ILE A 15 -14.88 7.22 -4.02
N TRP A 16 -16.20 7.27 -3.80
CA TRP A 16 -16.85 6.54 -2.70
C TRP A 16 -16.65 5.04 -2.84
N ALA A 17 -16.89 4.46 -4.01
CA ALA A 17 -16.70 3.04 -4.25
C ALA A 17 -15.26 2.59 -3.97
N VAL A 18 -14.27 3.30 -4.50
CA VAL A 18 -12.85 3.00 -4.29
C VAL A 18 -12.46 3.16 -2.83
N ARG A 19 -12.87 4.27 -2.20
CA ARG A 19 -12.56 4.56 -0.81
C ARG A 19 -13.17 3.54 0.15
N TRP A 20 -14.46 3.25 0.02
CA TRP A 20 -15.13 2.32 0.94
C TRP A 20 -14.55 0.93 0.84
N TYR A 21 -14.35 0.42 -0.37
CA TYR A 21 -13.70 -0.86 -0.57
C TYR A 21 -12.29 -0.91 0.04
N CYS A 22 -11.48 0.10 -0.23
CA CYS A 22 -10.07 0.10 0.23
C CYS A 22 -9.92 0.38 1.74
N LYS A 23 -10.95 0.94 2.39
CA LYS A 23 -10.89 1.32 3.80
C LYS A 23 -11.54 0.32 4.74
N TYR A 24 -12.68 -0.27 4.37
CA TYR A 24 -13.54 -0.94 5.35
C TYR A 24 -13.49 -2.47 5.30
N GLY A 25 -12.72 -3.10 4.45
CA GLY A 25 -12.62 -4.56 4.41
C GLY A 25 -13.96 -5.24 4.15
N ILE A 26 -14.72 -4.71 3.21
CA ILE A 26 -16.01 -5.21 2.71
C ILE A 26 -15.82 -5.90 1.36
N SER A 27 -16.74 -6.78 0.97
CA SER A 27 -16.70 -7.40 -0.35
C SER A 27 -17.25 -6.44 -1.42
N TYR A 28 -17.01 -6.75 -2.69
CA TYR A 28 -17.60 -5.99 -3.79
C TYR A 28 -19.12 -6.11 -3.83
N ARG A 29 -19.70 -7.22 -3.35
CA ARG A 29 -21.15 -7.42 -3.27
C ARG A 29 -21.76 -6.61 -2.14
N ASP A 30 -21.14 -6.60 -0.96
CA ASP A 30 -21.60 -5.73 0.14
C ASP A 30 -21.58 -4.26 -0.31
N LEU A 31 -20.58 -3.87 -1.09
CA LEU A 31 -20.47 -2.50 -1.58
C LEU A 31 -21.51 -2.19 -2.68
N GLU A 32 -21.88 -3.14 -3.53
CA GLU A 32 -22.99 -3.05 -4.47
C GLU A 32 -24.30 -2.78 -3.70
N GLU A 33 -24.61 -3.58 -2.68
CA GLU A 33 -25.78 -3.40 -1.81
C GLU A 33 -25.79 -2.02 -1.16
N MET A 34 -24.69 -1.60 -0.52
CA MET A 34 -24.55 -0.28 0.11
C MET A 34 -24.74 0.89 -0.85
N LEU A 35 -24.35 0.77 -2.11
CA LEU A 35 -24.56 1.81 -3.12
C LEU A 35 -25.99 1.81 -3.63
N THR A 36 -26.62 0.64 -3.81
CA THR A 36 -28.03 0.49 -4.20
C THR A 36 -28.96 1.11 -3.17
N GLU A 37 -28.72 0.91 -1.86
CA GLU A 37 -29.47 1.58 -0.78
C GLU A 37 -29.43 3.12 -0.87
N ARG A 38 -28.46 3.69 -1.57
CA ARG A 38 -28.29 5.13 -1.80
C ARG A 38 -28.72 5.57 -3.19
N GLY A 39 -29.50 4.72 -3.90
CA GLY A 39 -30.00 5.00 -5.23
C GLY A 39 -28.93 4.99 -6.33
N VAL A 40 -27.79 4.33 -6.10
CA VAL A 40 -26.73 4.16 -7.09
C VAL A 40 -26.69 2.72 -7.58
N GLU A 41 -27.27 2.47 -8.75
CA GLU A 41 -27.25 1.16 -9.39
C GLU A 41 -25.89 0.92 -10.04
N VAL A 42 -25.08 0.04 -9.43
CA VAL A 42 -23.75 -0.31 -9.91
C VAL A 42 -23.43 -1.77 -9.55
N ASP A 43 -23.14 -2.57 -10.51
CA ASP A 43 -22.79 -3.99 -10.36
C ASP A 43 -21.40 -4.18 -9.72
N HIS A 44 -21.26 -5.22 -8.88
CA HIS A 44 -20.01 -5.53 -8.18
C HIS A 44 -18.80 -5.74 -9.12
N SER A 45 -19.03 -6.23 -10.34
CA SER A 45 -17.96 -6.38 -11.32
C SER A 45 -17.50 -5.03 -11.88
N THR A 46 -18.40 -4.04 -11.96
CA THR A 46 -18.06 -2.66 -12.29
C THR A 46 -17.30 -2.00 -11.15
N ILE A 47 -17.75 -2.18 -9.90
CA ILE A 47 -17.00 -1.71 -8.71
C ILE A 47 -15.59 -2.29 -8.70
N TYR A 48 -15.44 -3.59 -8.96
CA TYR A 48 -14.13 -4.23 -9.10
C TYR A 48 -13.26 -3.52 -10.15
N ARG A 49 -13.80 -3.24 -11.35
CA ARG A 49 -13.06 -2.54 -12.42
C ARG A 49 -12.68 -1.11 -11.98
N LEU A 50 -13.58 -0.39 -11.30
CA LEU A 50 -13.29 0.93 -10.76
C LEU A 50 -12.13 0.88 -9.76
N VAL A 51 -12.15 -0.04 -8.81
CA VAL A 51 -11.06 -0.19 -7.83
C VAL A 51 -9.74 -0.52 -8.52
N GLN A 52 -9.71 -1.49 -9.44
CA GLN A 52 -8.49 -1.87 -10.15
C GLN A 52 -7.88 -0.73 -10.97
N TYR A 53 -8.73 0.12 -11.54
CA TYR A 53 -8.29 1.22 -12.39
C TYR A 53 -7.91 2.48 -11.59
N TYR A 54 -8.74 2.86 -10.62
CA TYR A 54 -8.59 4.13 -9.93
C TYR A 54 -7.69 4.08 -8.69
N ALA A 55 -7.67 2.98 -7.95
CA ALA A 55 -6.85 2.90 -6.75
C ALA A 55 -5.35 3.23 -7.03
N PRO A 56 -4.68 2.64 -8.03
CA PRO A 56 -3.30 3.01 -8.35
C PRO A 56 -3.13 4.47 -8.80
N LYS A 57 -4.10 5.02 -9.57
CA LYS A 57 -4.04 6.37 -10.12
C LYS A 57 -4.28 7.45 -9.06
N ILE A 58 -5.18 7.19 -8.12
CA ILE A 58 -5.40 8.04 -6.96
C ILE A 58 -4.10 8.15 -6.16
N LEU A 59 -3.41 7.02 -5.91
CA LEU A 59 -2.12 7.04 -5.24
C LEU A 59 -1.11 7.91 -5.97
N GLU A 60 -0.96 7.72 -7.28
CA GLU A 60 0.03 8.42 -8.07
C GLU A 60 -0.17 9.94 -7.98
N LYS A 61 -1.41 10.41 -8.08
CA LYS A 61 -1.73 11.83 -7.92
C LYS A 61 -1.52 12.33 -6.50
N LEU A 62 -1.92 11.57 -5.50
CA LEU A 62 -1.81 12.00 -4.10
C LEU A 62 -0.38 11.96 -3.56
N LYS A 63 0.51 11.17 -4.11
CA LYS A 63 1.94 11.17 -3.75
C LYS A 63 2.60 12.55 -3.84
N TRP A 64 2.16 13.41 -4.76
CA TRP A 64 2.69 14.77 -4.92
C TRP A 64 2.33 15.69 -3.76
N TYR A 65 1.13 15.54 -3.22
CA TYR A 65 0.65 16.34 -2.10
C TYR A 65 1.11 15.80 -0.76
N TRP A 66 1.49 14.55 -0.74
CA TRP A 66 1.82 13.84 0.46
C TRP A 66 3.30 13.51 0.54
N LYS A 67 4.01 14.34 1.29
CA LYS A 67 5.38 14.06 1.73
C LYS A 67 5.33 13.75 3.23
N PRO A 68 4.96 12.52 3.65
CA PRO A 68 5.07 12.18 5.06
C PRO A 68 6.53 12.38 5.46
N LYS A 69 6.76 12.95 6.63
CA LYS A 69 8.09 12.94 7.26
C LYS A 69 8.38 11.49 7.67
N LEU A 70 8.91 10.72 6.73
CA LEU A 70 9.23 9.32 6.95
C LEU A 70 10.41 9.20 7.92
N GLY A 71 10.27 8.29 8.88
CA GLY A 71 11.34 8.00 9.81
C GLY A 71 12.50 7.25 9.13
N LEU A 72 13.73 7.61 9.50
CA LEU A 72 14.95 6.98 8.99
C LEU A 72 15.24 5.59 9.60
N SER A 73 14.32 5.02 10.35
CA SER A 73 14.43 3.68 10.93
C SER A 73 13.29 2.80 10.39
N TRP A 74 13.63 1.85 9.54
CA TRP A 74 12.64 0.99 8.88
C TRP A 74 12.44 -0.32 9.61
N ARG A 75 11.20 -0.85 9.52
CA ARG A 75 10.81 -2.20 9.90
C ARG A 75 10.46 -2.94 8.63
N VAL A 76 11.14 -4.04 8.38
CA VAL A 76 10.98 -4.83 7.15
C VAL A 76 10.61 -6.25 7.53
N ASP A 77 9.55 -6.74 6.93
CA ASP A 77 9.08 -8.11 7.11
C ASP A 77 8.27 -8.56 5.89
N GLU A 78 8.05 -9.85 5.76
CA GLU A 78 7.13 -10.39 4.78
C GLU A 78 5.95 -11.14 5.42
N THR A 79 4.85 -11.10 4.74
CA THR A 79 3.67 -11.94 4.99
C THR A 79 3.26 -12.62 3.70
N TYR A 80 2.19 -13.37 3.70
CA TYR A 80 1.71 -14.06 2.50
C TYR A 80 0.23 -13.76 2.24
N ILE A 81 -0.10 -13.77 0.94
CA ILE A 81 -1.45 -13.58 0.41
C ILE A 81 -1.76 -14.64 -0.64
N LYS A 82 -3.03 -14.87 -0.94
CA LYS A 82 -3.45 -15.86 -1.92
C LYS A 82 -3.66 -15.22 -3.30
N VAL A 83 -2.97 -15.72 -4.34
CA VAL A 83 -3.10 -15.27 -5.72
C VAL A 83 -3.28 -16.48 -6.63
N LYS A 84 -4.40 -16.58 -7.35
CA LYS A 84 -4.77 -17.77 -8.15
C LYS A 84 -4.66 -19.08 -7.36
N GLY A 85 -5.14 -19.08 -6.12
CA GLY A 85 -5.08 -20.25 -5.25
C GLY A 85 -3.70 -20.54 -4.64
N LYS A 86 -2.63 -19.89 -5.09
CA LYS A 86 -1.25 -20.11 -4.61
C LYS A 86 -0.81 -19.02 -3.63
N TRP A 87 0.04 -19.39 -2.67
CA TRP A 87 0.65 -18.44 -1.74
C TRP A 87 1.71 -17.61 -2.43
N VAL A 88 1.68 -16.31 -2.20
CA VAL A 88 2.62 -15.30 -2.70
C VAL A 88 3.08 -14.48 -1.52
N TYR A 89 4.36 -14.15 -1.48
CA TYR A 89 4.95 -13.34 -0.42
C TYR A 89 4.75 -11.85 -0.69
N LEU A 90 4.30 -11.15 0.33
CA LEU A 90 4.14 -9.70 0.36
C LEU A 90 5.19 -9.12 1.30
N TYR A 91 6.27 -8.63 0.72
CA TYR A 91 7.30 -7.87 1.42
C TYR A 91 6.82 -6.46 1.70
N ARG A 92 7.07 -5.96 2.89
CA ARG A 92 6.66 -4.61 3.31
C ARG A 92 7.74 -3.93 4.12
N ALA A 93 7.79 -2.61 4.01
CA ALA A 93 8.60 -1.74 4.86
C ALA A 93 7.72 -0.65 5.48
N LEU A 94 7.86 -0.46 6.77
CA LEU A 94 7.24 0.61 7.54
C LEU A 94 8.32 1.43 8.24
N ASP A 95 8.05 2.68 8.52
CA ASP A 95 8.86 3.48 9.42
C ASP A 95 8.55 3.18 10.90
N LYS A 96 9.25 3.83 11.82
CA LYS A 96 9.02 3.71 13.28
C LYS A 96 7.61 4.11 13.71
N ALA A 97 6.95 5.01 12.98
CA ALA A 97 5.61 5.47 13.26
C ALA A 97 4.52 4.58 12.65
N GLY A 98 4.90 3.56 11.85
CA GLY A 98 3.96 2.67 11.16
C GLY A 98 3.54 3.17 9.78
N ASN A 99 4.14 4.24 9.26
CA ASN A 99 3.86 4.69 7.90
C ASN A 99 4.47 3.73 6.90
N THR A 100 3.70 3.38 5.87
CA THR A 100 4.17 2.51 4.80
C THR A 100 5.21 3.21 3.94
N ILE A 101 6.39 2.60 3.83
CA ILE A 101 7.46 3.00 2.93
C ILE A 101 7.18 2.48 1.53
N ASP A 102 7.12 1.16 1.39
CA ASP A 102 6.81 0.47 0.15
C ASP A 102 6.42 -0.98 0.40
N PHE A 103 5.92 -1.65 -0.65
CA PHE A 103 5.64 -3.08 -0.66
C PHE A 103 6.02 -3.74 -1.98
N TYR A 104 6.23 -5.05 -1.95
CA TYR A 104 6.59 -5.84 -3.13
C TYR A 104 5.98 -7.24 -3.07
N LEU A 105 5.46 -7.72 -4.19
CA LEU A 105 4.92 -9.07 -4.32
C LEU A 105 5.92 -9.99 -5.00
N SER A 106 6.22 -11.13 -4.38
CA SER A 106 7.11 -12.15 -4.93
C SER A 106 6.51 -13.54 -4.81
N ARG A 107 6.74 -14.37 -5.82
CA ARG A 107 6.39 -15.80 -5.76
C ARG A 107 7.37 -16.60 -4.90
N THR A 108 8.54 -16.06 -4.60
CA THR A 108 9.61 -16.72 -3.86
C THR A 108 9.99 -15.94 -2.61
N ARG A 109 10.39 -16.67 -1.55
CA ARG A 109 10.95 -16.14 -0.31
C ARG A 109 12.44 -16.43 -0.29
N ASN A 110 13.24 -15.52 -0.84
CA ASN A 110 14.69 -15.68 -0.90
C ASN A 110 15.42 -14.33 -0.91
N SER A 111 16.76 -14.35 -0.81
CA SER A 111 17.59 -13.14 -0.79
C SER A 111 17.45 -12.30 -2.06
N LYS A 112 17.20 -12.90 -3.22
CA LYS A 112 16.96 -12.19 -4.48
C LYS A 112 15.68 -11.37 -4.42
N ALA A 113 14.59 -11.94 -3.88
CA ALA A 113 13.32 -11.23 -3.71
C ALA A 113 13.45 -10.10 -2.68
N ALA A 114 14.09 -10.35 -1.54
CA ALA A 114 14.38 -9.34 -0.52
C ALA A 114 15.25 -8.19 -1.09
N LYS A 115 16.27 -8.49 -1.88
CA LYS A 115 17.11 -7.49 -2.57
C LYS A 115 16.32 -6.65 -3.55
N LEU A 116 15.46 -7.26 -4.39
CA LEU A 116 14.59 -6.54 -5.33
C LEU A 116 13.64 -5.61 -4.60
N PHE A 117 13.04 -6.07 -3.51
CA PHE A 117 12.17 -5.26 -2.67
C PHE A 117 12.91 -4.06 -2.07
N LEU A 118 14.02 -4.29 -1.36
CA LEU A 118 14.79 -3.22 -0.72
C LEU A 118 15.32 -2.21 -1.76
N SER A 119 15.82 -2.70 -2.90
CA SER A 119 16.25 -1.82 -4.00
C SER A 119 15.12 -0.96 -4.54
N LYS A 120 13.89 -1.52 -4.67
CA LYS A 120 12.70 -0.77 -5.08
C LYS A 120 12.34 0.28 -4.04
N ALA A 121 12.30 -0.07 -2.77
CA ALA A 121 11.96 0.84 -1.68
C ALA A 121 12.94 2.02 -1.58
N LEU A 122 14.24 1.76 -1.68
CA LEU A 122 15.28 2.80 -1.69
C LEU A 122 15.13 3.74 -2.91
N LYS A 123 14.95 3.18 -4.12
CA LYS A 123 14.75 3.98 -5.34
C LYS A 123 13.49 4.83 -5.34
N SER A 124 12.47 4.46 -4.56
CA SER A 124 11.21 5.20 -4.49
C SER A 124 11.31 6.49 -3.69
N MET A 125 12.46 6.76 -3.06
CA MET A 125 12.71 7.88 -2.16
C MET A 125 13.97 8.64 -2.53
N PRO A 126 14.00 9.95 -2.25
CA PRO A 126 15.25 10.72 -2.26
C PRO A 126 16.25 10.18 -1.23
N GLU A 127 17.55 10.31 -1.50
CA GLU A 127 18.63 9.78 -0.66
C GLU A 127 18.60 10.27 0.79
N TYR A 128 18.16 11.52 1.04
CA TYR A 128 18.03 12.08 2.39
C TYR A 128 16.94 11.41 3.25
N TYR A 129 16.07 10.60 2.63
CA TYR A 129 15.09 9.74 3.33
C TYR A 129 15.53 8.28 3.39
N HIS A 130 16.72 7.95 2.91
CA HIS A 130 17.23 6.59 3.05
C HIS A 130 17.38 6.22 4.54
N PRO A 131 17.12 4.98 4.91
CA PRO A 131 17.15 4.57 6.30
C PRO A 131 18.58 4.58 6.86
N ARG A 132 18.73 5.04 8.10
CA ARG A 132 19.94 4.83 8.90
C ARG A 132 19.95 3.41 9.50
N SER A 133 18.77 2.83 9.74
CA SER A 133 18.66 1.47 10.23
C SER A 133 17.49 0.72 9.61
N ILE A 134 17.69 -0.56 9.32
CA ILE A 134 16.66 -1.50 8.92
C ILE A 134 16.58 -2.60 9.97
N ASN A 135 15.41 -2.80 10.58
CA ASN A 135 15.15 -3.93 11.44
C ASN A 135 14.37 -5.00 10.68
N THR A 136 14.82 -6.24 10.78
CA THR A 136 14.17 -7.43 10.21
C THR A 136 14.00 -8.50 11.28
N ASP A 137 13.33 -9.58 10.95
CA ASP A 137 13.45 -10.82 11.71
C ASP A 137 14.88 -11.41 11.57
N LYS A 138 15.12 -12.53 12.22
CA LYS A 138 16.42 -13.23 12.17
C LYS A 138 16.65 -14.02 10.88
N ASN A 139 15.82 -13.86 9.86
CA ASN A 139 15.94 -14.55 8.58
C ASN A 139 17.23 -14.09 7.85
N PRO A 140 18.14 -15.01 7.52
CA PRO A 140 19.45 -14.68 6.91
C PRO A 140 19.31 -14.07 5.50
N THR A 141 18.15 -14.20 4.84
CA THR A 141 17.92 -13.67 3.50
C THR A 141 18.04 -12.15 3.44
N TYR A 142 17.64 -11.44 4.51
CA TYR A 142 17.74 -9.99 4.58
C TYR A 142 19.18 -9.53 4.76
N GLY A 143 19.94 -10.20 5.64
CA GLY A 143 21.37 -9.89 5.85
C GLY A 143 22.16 -10.00 4.54
N LYS A 144 21.95 -11.10 3.78
CA LYS A 144 22.57 -11.28 2.46
C LYS A 144 22.14 -10.19 1.48
N ALA A 145 20.85 -9.87 1.40
CA ALA A 145 20.32 -8.85 0.50
C ALA A 145 20.89 -7.45 0.79
N ILE A 146 20.97 -7.06 2.07
CA ILE A 146 21.53 -5.77 2.50
C ILE A 146 23.04 -5.73 2.22
N GLY A 147 23.80 -6.81 2.50
CA GLY A 147 25.22 -6.90 2.18
C GLY A 147 25.49 -6.68 0.69
N GLU A 148 24.72 -7.34 -0.18
CA GLU A 148 24.83 -7.16 -1.64
C GLU A 148 24.45 -5.73 -2.11
N LEU A 149 23.47 -5.07 -1.47
CA LEU A 149 23.11 -3.69 -1.78
C LEU A 149 24.21 -2.71 -1.36
N LYS A 150 24.84 -2.93 -0.20
CA LYS A 150 26.00 -2.15 0.24
C LYS A 150 27.18 -2.30 -0.71
N ALA A 151 27.52 -3.53 -1.08
CA ALA A 151 28.62 -3.83 -2.01
C ALA A 151 28.44 -3.18 -3.39
N THR A 152 27.17 -3.03 -3.84
CA THR A 152 26.85 -2.39 -5.13
C THR A 152 26.56 -0.89 -5.03
N GLY A 153 26.77 -0.26 -3.89
CA GLY A 153 26.54 1.18 -3.67
C GLY A 153 25.08 1.60 -3.77
N LYS A 154 24.13 0.67 -3.67
CA LYS A 154 22.69 0.95 -3.82
C LYS A 154 22.00 1.29 -2.49
N CYS A 155 22.72 1.24 -1.39
CA CYS A 155 22.29 1.74 -0.09
C CYS A 155 23.47 2.34 0.67
N PRO A 156 23.22 3.18 1.69
CA PRO A 156 24.28 3.76 2.51
C PRO A 156 25.20 2.69 3.09
N LYS A 157 26.51 2.91 3.06
CA LYS A 157 27.50 1.96 3.62
C LYS A 157 27.36 1.81 5.13
N ASP A 158 27.00 2.90 5.82
CA ASP A 158 26.77 3.01 7.26
C ASP A 158 25.39 2.53 7.70
N LEU A 159 24.54 2.06 6.77
CA LEU A 159 23.23 1.49 7.10
C LEU A 159 23.37 0.38 8.14
N GLU A 160 22.72 0.55 9.29
CA GLU A 160 22.71 -0.45 10.36
C GLU A 160 21.62 -1.51 10.09
N HIS A 161 21.99 -2.78 10.04
CA HIS A 161 21.04 -3.89 10.01
C HIS A 161 20.82 -4.43 11.41
N ARG A 162 19.60 -4.31 11.93
CA ARG A 162 19.18 -4.80 13.24
C ARG A 162 18.30 -6.04 13.08
N GLN A 163 18.46 -7.01 13.98
CA GLN A 163 17.66 -8.24 14.02
C GLN A 163 17.02 -8.40 15.41
N VAL A 164 16.22 -7.41 15.78
CA VAL A 164 15.61 -7.31 17.11
C VAL A 164 14.11 -7.59 17.01
N LYS A 165 13.68 -8.73 17.59
CA LYS A 165 12.30 -9.23 17.45
C LYS A 165 11.23 -8.22 17.86
N TYR A 166 11.33 -7.62 19.06
CA TYR A 166 10.30 -6.71 19.55
C TYR A 166 10.13 -5.46 18.71
N LEU A 167 11.14 -5.04 17.95
CA LEU A 167 11.04 -3.90 17.03
C LEU A 167 10.15 -4.22 15.81
N ASN A 168 9.92 -5.51 15.49
CA ASN A 168 9.05 -5.93 14.40
C ASN A 168 7.58 -6.08 14.82
N ASN A 169 7.23 -6.00 16.10
CA ASN A 169 5.85 -6.06 16.56
C ASN A 169 4.93 -5.05 15.84
N ILE A 170 5.45 -3.88 15.47
CA ILE A 170 4.71 -2.85 14.73
C ILE A 170 4.29 -3.38 13.36
N ILE A 171 5.22 -3.95 12.58
CA ILE A 171 4.92 -4.47 11.24
C ILE A 171 4.09 -5.75 11.30
N GLU A 172 4.28 -6.60 12.31
CA GLU A 172 3.46 -7.80 12.53
C GLU A 172 2.00 -7.44 12.84
N SER A 173 1.78 -6.47 13.74
CA SER A 173 0.45 -5.92 14.02
C SER A 173 -0.19 -5.32 12.77
N ASP A 174 0.60 -4.64 11.96
CA ASP A 174 0.18 -4.02 10.73
C ASP A 174 -0.19 -5.05 9.64
N HIS A 175 0.50 -6.17 9.57
CA HIS A 175 0.10 -7.31 8.74
C HIS A 175 -1.30 -7.81 9.11
N GLY A 176 -1.64 -7.87 10.40
CA GLY A 176 -2.98 -8.24 10.88
C GLY A 176 -4.06 -7.27 10.37
N LYS A 177 -3.80 -5.95 10.40
CA LYS A 177 -4.71 -4.92 9.87
C LYS A 177 -4.91 -5.08 8.36
N LEU A 178 -3.83 -5.28 7.61
CA LEU A 178 -3.90 -5.48 6.16
C LEU A 178 -4.62 -6.78 5.79
N LYS A 179 -4.38 -7.88 6.51
CA LYS A 179 -5.06 -9.16 6.30
C LYS A 179 -6.57 -9.05 6.50
N ARG A 180 -7.05 -8.21 7.42
CA ARG A 180 -8.49 -7.93 7.59
C ARG A 180 -9.10 -7.30 6.34
N LEU A 181 -8.40 -6.35 5.70
CA LEU A 181 -8.84 -5.75 4.44
C LEU A 181 -8.81 -6.74 3.27
N ILE A 182 -7.86 -7.69 3.27
CA ILE A 182 -7.71 -8.70 2.22
C ILE A 182 -8.74 -9.83 2.38
N LYS A 183 -9.17 -10.15 3.60
CA LYS A 183 -10.05 -11.30 3.89
C LYS A 183 -11.29 -11.38 2.97
N PRO A 184 -12.06 -10.29 2.74
CA PRO A 184 -13.24 -10.31 1.88
C PRO A 184 -12.94 -10.55 0.39
N THR A 185 -11.69 -10.40 -0.04
CA THR A 185 -11.32 -10.64 -1.45
C THR A 185 -11.31 -12.13 -1.81
N LEU A 186 -11.29 -13.03 -0.82
CA LEU A 186 -11.14 -14.48 -0.98
C LEU A 186 -9.92 -14.90 -1.82
N GLY A 187 -8.95 -14.01 -1.96
CA GLY A 187 -7.77 -14.13 -2.81
C GLY A 187 -7.85 -13.32 -4.10
N PHE A 188 -6.73 -13.15 -4.74
CA PHE A 188 -6.60 -12.32 -5.93
C PHE A 188 -6.54 -13.14 -7.21
N LYS A 189 -7.12 -12.62 -8.30
CA LYS A 189 -7.11 -13.28 -9.62
C LYS A 189 -5.75 -13.24 -10.32
N SER A 190 -4.89 -12.30 -10.01
CA SER A 190 -3.53 -12.14 -10.59
C SER A 190 -2.63 -11.29 -9.72
N MET A 191 -1.31 -11.32 -9.96
CA MET A 191 -0.34 -10.44 -9.32
C MET A 191 -0.66 -8.96 -9.58
N LYS A 192 -1.10 -8.63 -10.80
CA LYS A 192 -1.50 -7.26 -11.18
C LYS A 192 -2.67 -6.77 -10.35
N THR A 193 -3.73 -7.58 -10.20
CA THR A 193 -4.91 -7.20 -9.41
C THR A 193 -4.62 -7.16 -7.92
N ALA A 194 -3.78 -8.07 -7.41
CA ALA A 194 -3.30 -8.02 -6.03
C ALA A 194 -2.54 -6.70 -5.75
N TYR A 195 -1.61 -6.35 -6.64
CA TYR A 195 -0.83 -5.12 -6.52
C TYR A 195 -1.71 -3.86 -6.53
N ALA A 196 -2.65 -3.76 -7.46
CA ALA A 196 -3.56 -2.62 -7.58
C ALA A 196 -4.43 -2.45 -6.31
N THR A 197 -5.01 -3.55 -5.82
CA THR A 197 -5.87 -3.52 -4.62
C THR A 197 -5.08 -3.19 -3.36
N ILE A 198 -3.90 -3.82 -3.15
CA ILE A 198 -3.05 -3.55 -1.98
C ILE A 198 -2.58 -2.09 -2.01
N LYS A 199 -2.24 -1.57 -3.19
CA LYS A 199 -1.94 -0.14 -3.35
C LYS A 199 -3.08 0.75 -2.85
N GLY A 200 -4.32 0.41 -3.17
CA GLY A 200 -5.52 1.10 -2.66
C GLY A 200 -5.63 1.04 -1.13
N PHE A 201 -5.42 -0.13 -0.55
CA PHE A 201 -5.42 -0.30 0.91
C PHE A 201 -4.34 0.56 1.59
N GLU A 202 -3.12 0.57 1.07
CA GLU A 202 -2.03 1.37 1.63
C GLU A 202 -2.31 2.87 1.55
N ILE A 203 -2.93 3.36 0.47
CA ILE A 203 -3.34 4.77 0.36
C ILE A 203 -4.34 5.13 1.45
N MET A 204 -5.41 4.35 1.60
CA MET A 204 -6.45 4.67 2.59
C MET A 204 -5.88 4.63 4.00
N ARG A 205 -4.92 3.77 4.27
CA ARG A 205 -4.20 3.72 5.55
C ARG A 205 -3.31 4.93 5.78
N MET A 206 -2.60 5.39 4.76
CA MET A 206 -1.84 6.65 4.84
C MET A 206 -2.77 7.82 5.18
N PHE A 207 -3.99 7.87 4.61
CA PHE A 207 -4.99 8.87 4.96
C PHE A 207 -5.45 8.80 6.42
N GLU A 208 -5.55 7.62 7.01
CA GLU A 208 -5.91 7.47 8.42
C GLU A 208 -4.87 8.10 9.35
N PHE A 209 -3.57 7.95 9.08
CA PHE A 209 -2.51 8.60 9.83
C PHE A 209 -2.57 10.13 9.72
N TRP A 210 -2.95 10.65 8.57
CA TRP A 210 -3.06 12.10 8.35
C TRP A 210 -4.31 12.72 8.98
N LYS A 211 -5.37 11.94 9.19
CA LYS A 211 -6.66 12.34 9.77
C LYS A 211 -6.55 12.89 11.20
N TYR A 212 -5.54 12.50 11.96
CA TYR A 212 -5.33 13.03 13.32
C TYR A 212 -5.12 14.54 13.36
N GLY A 213 -4.96 15.21 12.19
CA GLY A 213 -4.83 16.66 12.09
C GLY A 213 -6.03 17.43 11.51
N GLN A 214 -6.95 16.81 10.74
CA GLN A 214 -7.94 17.57 9.93
C GLN A 214 -9.39 17.03 9.86
N GLY A 215 -9.74 15.94 10.51
CA GLY A 215 -11.11 15.39 10.54
C GLY A 215 -11.60 14.70 9.25
N ILE A 216 -12.75 13.98 9.35
CA ILE A 216 -13.30 13.11 8.28
C ILE A 216 -13.70 13.89 7.02
N LYS A 217 -14.24 15.12 7.16
CA LYS A 217 -14.64 15.96 6.03
C LYS A 217 -13.43 16.38 5.17
N GLY A 218 -12.24 16.51 5.77
CA GLY A 218 -11.01 16.81 5.06
C GLY A 218 -10.55 15.69 4.12
N GLU A 219 -10.74 14.42 4.49
CA GLU A 219 -10.29 13.26 3.72
C GLU A 219 -10.92 13.20 2.32
N ILE A 220 -12.26 13.27 2.23
CA ILE A 220 -12.97 13.25 0.94
C ILE A 220 -12.68 14.51 0.14
N ARG A 221 -12.71 15.68 0.79
CA ARG A 221 -12.43 16.97 0.15
C ARG A 221 -11.04 17.00 -0.46
N ILE A 222 -10.02 16.53 0.25
CA ILE A 222 -8.64 16.48 -0.26
C ILE A 222 -8.51 15.54 -1.43
N ILE A 223 -9.12 14.32 -1.36
CA ILE A 223 -9.15 13.42 -2.50
C ILE A 223 -9.81 14.10 -3.69
N THR A 224 -10.95 14.76 -3.48
CA THR A 224 -11.72 15.42 -4.52
C THR A 224 -10.98 16.62 -5.09
N ASP A 225 -10.54 17.56 -4.24
CA ASP A 225 -9.87 18.79 -4.66
C ASP A 225 -8.57 18.49 -5.42
N ASN A 226 -7.76 17.53 -4.94
CA ASN A 226 -6.51 17.15 -5.59
C ASN A 226 -6.69 16.31 -6.87
N LEU A 227 -7.80 15.61 -7.01
CA LEU A 227 -8.10 14.88 -8.25
C LEU A 227 -8.77 15.76 -9.31
N LEU A 228 -9.43 16.83 -8.90
CA LEU A 228 -10.15 17.77 -9.77
C LEU A 228 -9.39 19.06 -10.07
N SER A 229 -8.42 19.46 -9.23
CA SER A 229 -7.73 20.76 -9.26
C SER A 229 -6.70 20.95 -10.38
N HIS A 230 -6.76 20.17 -11.45
CA HIS A 230 -5.98 20.41 -12.67
C HIS A 230 -6.92 20.64 -13.84
N TYR A 231 -7.61 21.78 -13.77
CA TYR A 231 -8.19 22.48 -14.90
C TYR A 231 -7.34 23.68 -15.24
#